data_058f45e8ea86cacb9b23d580467891cc
#
_entry.id   058f45e8ea86cacb9b23d580467891cc
#
_cell.length_a   1.000
_cell.length_b   1.000
_cell.length_c   1.000
_cell.angle_alpha   90.00
_cell.angle_beta   90.00
_cell.angle_gamma   90.00
#
_symmetry.space_group_name_H-M   'P 1'
#
loop_
_entity.id
_entity.type
_entity.pdbx_description
1 polymer ?
#
loop_
_entity_poly.entity_id
_entity_poly.type
_entity_poly.pdbx_seq_one_letter_code
_entity_poly.pdbx_strand_id
1 'polypeptide(L)'
;MDGLFSGVGTVLQACDLDKPGDNMSVNTIKLLGISGSPRIASTDFAAKFALRYAKEKYQIETDYVSVHRKTINFCIHCDFCVKKKEGCIQKDDVQEIYPKLEWANAWVLASPVYQGQISGQLKAILDRCRAVVAKNPKVFENKVGAAIAVGGDRNGGQDPTLQTIIDFYIINEMIPVGGGSFGANLGAAIWSKDKGAKGAEADEEGLRTIRRTVDRLIKVASLIHT
;
A
#
# COMPACT_ATOMS: atom_id res chain seq x y z
N MET A 1 -40.79 -16.25 36.71
CA MET A 1 -39.95 -15.12 36.26
C MET A 1 -39.30 -15.52 34.91
N ASP A 2 -40.19 -15.59 33.93
CA ASP A 2 -39.84 -16.00 32.57
C ASP A 2 -40.14 -14.84 31.65
N GLY A 3 -39.20 -14.56 30.75
CA GLY A 3 -39.48 -13.66 29.65
C GLY A 3 -38.65 -12.40 29.64
N LEU A 4 -37.49 -12.45 29.01
CA LEU A 4 -36.84 -11.28 28.38
C LEU A 4 -35.56 -11.71 27.65
N PHE A 5 -35.68 -12.45 26.53
CA PHE A 5 -34.65 -12.56 25.49
C PHE A 5 -35.26 -13.16 24.21
N SER A 6 -36.20 -12.44 23.64
CA SER A 6 -36.62 -12.65 22.25
C SER A 6 -36.49 -11.33 21.52
N GLY A 7 -35.46 -11.16 20.72
CA GLY A 7 -35.37 -9.95 19.88
C GLY A 7 -33.95 -9.55 19.52
N VAL A 8 -33.06 -10.50 19.18
CA VAL A 8 -31.86 -10.17 18.40
C VAL A 8 -32.05 -10.75 16.99
N GLY A 9 -33.04 -10.17 16.35
CA GLY A 9 -33.28 -10.33 14.92
C GLY A 9 -32.39 -9.36 14.13
N THR A 10 -31.43 -9.92 13.42
CA THR A 10 -30.95 -9.46 12.10
C THR A 10 -30.69 -7.96 11.94
N VAL A 11 -29.53 -7.49 12.37
CA VAL A 11 -28.94 -6.26 11.83
C VAL A 11 -27.54 -6.59 11.29
N LEU A 12 -27.50 -7.44 10.29
CA LEU A 12 -26.38 -7.56 9.35
C LEU A 12 -26.94 -7.30 7.95
N GLN A 13 -27.49 -6.12 7.76
CA GLN A 13 -27.61 -5.57 6.42
C GLN A 13 -26.21 -5.14 6.01
N ALA A 14 -25.57 -6.01 5.21
CA ALA A 14 -24.36 -5.65 4.50
C ALA A 14 -24.59 -4.29 3.84
N CYS A 15 -23.77 -3.29 4.19
CA CYS A 15 -23.67 -2.09 3.38
C CYS A 15 -23.28 -2.54 1.98
N ASP A 16 -24.22 -2.47 1.06
CA ASP A 16 -24.02 -2.64 -0.38
C ASP A 16 -23.03 -1.56 -0.88
N LEU A 17 -21.75 -1.86 -0.81
CA LEU A 17 -20.68 -1.07 -1.43
C LEU A 17 -20.53 -1.38 -2.93
N ASP A 18 -21.37 -2.27 -3.46
CA ASP A 18 -21.26 -2.81 -4.82
C ASP A 18 -22.06 -2.07 -5.89
N LYS A 19 -22.62 -0.90 -5.58
CA LYS A 19 -23.20 -0.06 -6.65
C LYS A 19 -22.09 0.83 -7.21
N PRO A 20 -21.79 0.76 -8.50
CA PRO A 20 -21.01 1.78 -9.18
C PRO A 20 -21.83 3.07 -9.12
N GLY A 21 -21.58 3.90 -8.09
CA GLY A 21 -22.13 5.23 -7.98
C GLY A 21 -21.39 6.15 -8.91
N ASP A 22 -22.14 6.81 -9.76
CA ASP A 22 -21.88 8.03 -10.50
C ASP A 22 -20.53 8.17 -11.22
N ASN A 23 -20.59 8.63 -12.47
CA ASN A 23 -19.51 9.03 -13.39
C ASN A 23 -18.27 9.63 -12.71
N MET A 24 -17.51 8.80 -11.98
CA MET A 24 -16.22 9.21 -11.47
C MET A 24 -15.18 9.05 -12.59
N SER A 25 -14.50 10.13 -12.94
CA SER A 25 -13.40 10.10 -13.88
C SER A 25 -12.22 9.33 -13.28
N VAL A 26 -12.22 8.01 -13.40
CA VAL A 26 -11.11 7.15 -12.93
C VAL A 26 -9.93 7.12 -13.90
N ASN A 27 -10.08 7.64 -15.10
CA ASN A 27 -9.06 7.61 -16.16
C ASN A 27 -7.80 8.44 -15.83
N THR A 28 -7.84 9.29 -14.80
CA THR A 28 -6.71 10.10 -14.35
C THR A 28 -5.86 9.41 -13.28
N ILE A 29 -6.30 8.24 -12.77
CA ILE A 29 -5.60 7.55 -11.68
C ILE A 29 -4.45 6.72 -12.23
N LYS A 30 -3.27 6.99 -11.69
CA LYS A 30 -2.02 6.28 -11.95
C LYS A 30 -1.58 5.58 -10.68
N LEU A 31 -1.77 4.26 -10.62
CA LEU A 31 -1.52 3.45 -9.44
C LEU A 31 -0.15 2.78 -9.50
N LEU A 32 0.71 3.07 -8.55
CA LEU A 32 1.99 2.41 -8.34
C LEU A 32 1.89 1.35 -7.23
N GLY A 33 2.23 0.11 -7.54
CA GLY A 33 2.44 -0.95 -6.54
C GLY A 33 3.92 -1.17 -6.25
N ILE A 34 4.30 -1.19 -4.97
CA ILE A 34 5.68 -1.47 -4.56
C ILE A 34 5.70 -2.70 -3.66
N SER A 35 6.46 -3.72 -4.05
CA SER A 35 6.78 -4.86 -3.21
C SER A 35 8.11 -4.65 -2.51
N GLY A 36 8.08 -4.48 -1.18
CA GLY A 36 9.24 -4.36 -0.32
C GLY A 36 9.91 -5.71 0.01
N SER A 37 9.52 -6.80 -0.64
CA SER A 37 10.13 -8.11 -0.39
C SER A 37 11.35 -8.36 -1.26
N PRO A 38 12.49 -8.80 -0.67
CA PRO A 38 13.65 -9.24 -1.44
C PRO A 38 13.41 -10.56 -2.19
N ARG A 39 12.28 -11.22 -1.97
CA ARG A 39 11.88 -12.48 -2.62
C ARG A 39 10.65 -12.28 -3.50
N ILE A 40 10.59 -12.97 -4.63
CA ILE A 40 9.37 -13.12 -5.42
C ILE A 40 8.51 -14.21 -4.76
N ALA A 41 7.66 -13.79 -3.82
CA ALA A 41 6.82 -14.70 -3.02
C ALA A 41 5.52 -14.01 -2.60
N SER A 42 5.07 -14.21 -1.34
CA SER A 42 3.77 -13.75 -0.82
C SER A 42 3.52 -12.25 -0.98
N THR A 43 4.51 -11.42 -0.65
CA THR A 43 4.36 -9.94 -0.73
C THR A 43 4.33 -9.46 -2.18
N ASP A 44 5.15 -10.07 -3.04
CA ASP A 44 5.14 -9.81 -4.48
C ASP A 44 3.77 -10.17 -5.10
N PHE A 45 3.24 -11.34 -4.72
CA PHE A 45 1.90 -11.78 -5.10
C PHE A 45 0.84 -10.77 -4.64
N ALA A 46 0.86 -10.35 -3.37
CA ALA A 46 -0.13 -9.44 -2.80
C ALA A 46 -0.14 -8.08 -3.50
N ALA A 47 1.05 -7.50 -3.77
CA ALA A 47 1.18 -6.25 -4.51
C ALA A 47 0.63 -6.37 -5.95
N LYS A 48 1.00 -7.44 -6.65
CA LYS A 48 0.51 -7.70 -8.01
C LYS A 48 -0.98 -8.00 -8.05
N PHE A 49 -1.52 -8.69 -7.04
CA PHE A 49 -2.96 -8.93 -6.91
C PHE A 49 -3.73 -7.61 -6.77
N ALA A 50 -3.24 -6.69 -5.93
CA ALA A 50 -3.84 -5.37 -5.77
C ALA A 50 -3.88 -4.58 -7.09
N LEU A 51 -2.76 -4.56 -7.84
CA LEU A 51 -2.69 -3.89 -9.14
C LEU A 51 -3.58 -4.53 -10.18
N ARG A 52 -3.57 -5.86 -10.27
CA ARG A 52 -4.43 -6.60 -11.20
C ARG A 52 -5.91 -6.33 -10.92
N TYR A 53 -6.33 -6.43 -9.66
CA TYR A 53 -7.70 -6.12 -9.26
C TYR A 53 -8.11 -4.69 -9.62
N ALA A 54 -7.24 -3.71 -9.35
CA ALA A 54 -7.50 -2.32 -9.70
C ALA A 54 -7.64 -2.13 -11.22
N LYS A 55 -6.73 -2.72 -12.00
CA LYS A 55 -6.74 -2.64 -13.46
C LYS A 55 -7.98 -3.29 -14.07
N GLU A 56 -8.36 -4.49 -13.61
CA GLU A 56 -9.50 -5.23 -14.13
C GLU A 56 -10.83 -4.55 -13.77
N LYS A 57 -10.98 -4.06 -12.54
CA LYS A 57 -12.23 -3.47 -12.07
C LYS A 57 -12.43 -2.02 -12.52
N TYR A 58 -11.37 -1.22 -12.52
CA TYR A 58 -11.45 0.24 -12.71
C TYR A 58 -10.79 0.72 -14.00
N GLN A 59 -10.12 -0.16 -14.75
CA GLN A 59 -9.46 0.14 -16.03
C GLN A 59 -8.43 1.29 -15.95
N ILE A 60 -7.77 1.42 -14.80
CA ILE A 60 -6.77 2.47 -14.54
C ILE A 60 -5.37 2.05 -15.00
N GLU A 61 -4.50 3.05 -15.15
CA GLU A 61 -3.09 2.84 -15.45
C GLU A 61 -2.34 2.36 -14.20
N THR A 62 -1.52 1.31 -14.35
CA THR A 62 -0.78 0.71 -13.24
C THR A 62 0.68 0.50 -13.57
N ASP A 63 1.59 0.74 -12.62
CA ASP A 63 3.01 0.38 -12.72
C ASP A 63 3.44 -0.38 -11.46
N TYR A 64 4.57 -1.09 -11.56
CA TYR A 64 5.04 -1.98 -10.52
C TYR A 64 6.53 -1.83 -10.25
N VAL A 65 6.90 -1.90 -8.97
CA VAL A 65 8.28 -1.95 -8.48
C VAL A 65 8.46 -3.12 -7.53
N SER A 66 9.52 -3.90 -7.72
CA SER A 66 9.99 -4.90 -6.75
C SER A 66 11.40 -4.56 -6.31
N VAL A 67 11.70 -4.75 -5.03
CA VAL A 67 13.05 -4.64 -4.49
C VAL A 67 13.88 -5.91 -4.72
N HIS A 68 13.28 -6.96 -5.31
CA HIS A 68 13.97 -8.21 -5.59
C HIS A 68 15.16 -7.98 -6.52
N ARG A 69 16.34 -8.48 -6.11
CA ARG A 69 17.63 -8.36 -6.83
C ARG A 69 18.07 -6.92 -7.14
N LYS A 70 17.49 -5.92 -6.45
CA LYS A 70 17.90 -4.54 -6.57
C LYS A 70 18.94 -4.18 -5.51
N THR A 71 19.92 -3.40 -5.89
CA THR A 71 20.86 -2.76 -4.97
C THR A 71 20.21 -1.52 -4.39
N ILE A 72 19.87 -1.56 -3.10
CA ILE A 72 19.20 -0.48 -2.39
C ILE A 72 20.03 -0.13 -1.16
N ASN A 73 20.80 0.93 -1.25
CA ASN A 73 21.62 1.42 -0.15
C ASN A 73 20.78 2.27 0.82
N PHE A 74 21.14 2.26 2.09
CA PHE A 74 20.51 3.07 3.12
C PHE A 74 20.83 4.56 2.94
N CYS A 75 19.93 5.43 3.43
CA CYS A 75 20.23 6.85 3.52
C CYS A 75 21.37 7.09 4.53
N ILE A 76 22.44 7.76 4.09
CA ILE A 76 23.61 8.11 4.94
C ILE A 76 23.53 9.53 5.50
N HIS A 77 22.41 10.20 5.34
CA HIS A 77 22.15 11.57 5.84
C HIS A 77 23.25 12.60 5.44
N CYS A 78 23.78 12.49 4.24
CA CYS A 78 24.85 13.39 3.76
C CYS A 78 24.38 14.79 3.35
N ASP A 79 23.08 15.05 3.36
CA ASP A 79 22.43 16.30 2.96
C ASP A 79 22.68 16.77 1.52
N PHE A 80 23.31 15.98 0.68
CA PHE A 80 23.54 16.34 -0.71
C PHE A 80 22.24 16.72 -1.43
N CYS A 81 21.19 15.88 -1.28
CA CYS A 81 19.89 16.11 -1.92
C CYS A 81 19.24 17.45 -1.46
N VAL A 82 19.41 17.83 -0.20
CA VAL A 82 18.86 19.09 0.34
C VAL A 82 19.65 20.30 -0.16
N LYS A 83 20.98 20.19 -0.18
CA LYS A 83 21.87 21.29 -0.58
C LYS A 83 21.85 21.53 -2.09
N LYS A 84 21.84 20.46 -2.89
CA LYS A 84 21.94 20.54 -4.36
C LYS A 84 20.59 20.51 -5.06
N LYS A 85 19.57 19.86 -4.47
CA LYS A 85 18.23 19.65 -5.08
C LYS A 85 18.27 18.88 -6.43
N GLU A 86 19.32 18.08 -6.62
CA GLU A 86 19.59 17.32 -7.85
C GLU A 86 19.29 15.82 -7.70
N GLY A 87 18.65 15.42 -6.59
CA GLY A 87 18.38 14.03 -6.24
C GLY A 87 19.39 13.45 -5.26
N CYS A 88 19.44 12.12 -5.15
CA CYS A 88 20.37 11.44 -4.23
C CYS A 88 21.75 11.25 -4.87
N ILE A 89 22.81 11.45 -4.06
CA ILE A 89 24.19 11.23 -4.52
C ILE A 89 24.50 9.75 -4.78
N GLN A 90 23.81 8.84 -4.10
CA GLN A 90 24.03 7.40 -4.24
C GLN A 90 23.49 6.91 -5.59
N LYS A 91 24.36 6.20 -6.34
CA LYS A 91 24.06 5.65 -7.68
C LYS A 91 23.77 4.16 -7.54
N ASP A 92 22.51 3.83 -7.32
CA ASP A 92 21.98 2.48 -7.20
C ASP A 92 20.57 2.38 -7.80
N ASP A 93 19.91 1.23 -7.70
CA ASP A 93 18.61 0.98 -8.33
C ASP A 93 17.46 1.84 -7.80
N VAL A 94 17.64 2.58 -6.69
CA VAL A 94 16.62 3.52 -6.20
C VAL A 94 16.44 4.69 -7.17
N GLN A 95 17.44 5.02 -7.99
CA GLN A 95 17.34 6.08 -9.00
C GLN A 95 16.23 5.80 -10.02
N GLU A 96 16.01 4.52 -10.37
CA GLU A 96 14.96 4.10 -11.29
C GLU A 96 13.55 4.14 -10.67
N ILE A 97 13.48 4.16 -9.34
CA ILE A 97 12.22 4.17 -8.59
C ILE A 97 11.65 5.58 -8.49
N TYR A 98 12.49 6.60 -8.35
CA TYR A 98 12.05 7.99 -8.19
C TYR A 98 11.07 8.49 -9.27
N PRO A 99 11.30 8.30 -10.56
CA PRO A 99 10.35 8.73 -11.59
C PRO A 99 8.98 8.06 -11.45
N LYS A 100 8.93 6.80 -10.99
CA LYS A 100 7.66 6.09 -10.76
C LYS A 100 6.90 6.62 -9.55
N LEU A 101 7.62 7.03 -8.49
CA LEU A 101 7.03 7.70 -7.33
C LEU A 101 6.45 9.06 -7.69
N GLU A 102 7.12 9.80 -8.57
CA GLU A 102 6.65 11.11 -9.07
C GLU A 102 5.43 10.93 -9.98
N TRP A 103 5.46 9.95 -10.89
CA TRP A 103 4.42 9.68 -11.88
C TRP A 103 3.07 9.30 -11.28
N ALA A 104 3.05 8.44 -10.25
CA ALA A 104 1.81 7.93 -9.68
C ALA A 104 1.15 8.96 -8.76
N ASN A 105 -0.18 9.01 -8.78
CA ASN A 105 -1.00 9.78 -7.84
C ASN A 105 -1.71 8.89 -6.79
N ALA A 106 -1.59 7.56 -6.94
CA ALA A 106 -2.05 6.58 -5.97
C ALA A 106 -0.99 5.49 -5.77
N TRP A 107 -0.77 5.05 -4.51
CA TRP A 107 0.26 4.06 -4.17
C TRP A 107 -0.30 2.92 -3.34
N VAL A 108 0.19 1.71 -3.62
CA VAL A 108 0.07 0.54 -2.75
C VAL A 108 1.46 0.09 -2.33
N LEU A 109 1.82 0.29 -1.06
CA LEU A 109 3.07 -0.22 -0.49
C LEU A 109 2.81 -1.56 0.20
N ALA A 110 3.43 -2.61 -0.29
CA ALA A 110 3.35 -3.95 0.28
C ALA A 110 4.68 -4.33 0.94
N SER A 111 4.64 -4.72 2.21
CA SER A 111 5.82 -5.17 2.95
C SER A 111 5.64 -6.56 3.53
N PRO A 112 6.68 -7.41 3.50
CA PRO A 112 6.74 -8.53 4.42
C PRO A 112 6.89 -7.99 5.83
N VAL A 113 6.37 -8.73 6.82
CA VAL A 113 6.63 -8.44 8.23
C VAL A 113 7.97 -9.05 8.63
N TYR A 114 8.95 -8.20 8.89
CA TYR A 114 10.27 -8.60 9.40
C TYR A 114 10.49 -8.02 10.79
N GLN A 115 10.61 -8.88 11.80
CA GLN A 115 10.75 -8.45 13.21
C GLN A 115 9.67 -7.44 13.64
N GLY A 116 8.42 -7.66 13.21
CA GLY A 116 7.27 -6.81 13.54
C GLY A 116 7.20 -5.48 12.76
N GLN A 117 8.02 -5.28 11.73
CA GLN A 117 8.13 -4.03 10.98
C GLN A 117 8.25 -4.25 9.47
N ILE A 118 8.28 -3.15 8.71
CA ILE A 118 8.56 -3.19 7.27
C ILE A 118 9.97 -3.73 6.99
N SER A 119 10.19 -4.27 5.80
CA SER A 119 11.53 -4.71 5.39
C SER A 119 12.53 -3.55 5.34
N GLY A 120 13.79 -3.85 5.63
CA GLY A 120 14.88 -2.87 5.54
C GLY A 120 15.01 -2.25 4.13
N GLN A 121 14.77 -3.03 3.08
CA GLN A 121 14.79 -2.55 1.69
C GLN A 121 13.69 -1.51 1.43
N LEU A 122 12.46 -1.78 1.87
CA LEU A 122 11.38 -0.80 1.74
C LEU A 122 11.70 0.45 2.56
N LYS A 123 12.14 0.29 3.81
CA LYS A 123 12.53 1.41 4.67
C LYS A 123 13.61 2.28 4.03
N ALA A 124 14.62 1.67 3.40
CA ALA A 124 15.68 2.40 2.71
C ALA A 124 15.14 3.24 1.53
N ILE A 125 14.17 2.73 0.76
CA ILE A 125 13.50 3.51 -0.29
C ILE A 125 12.75 4.70 0.34
N LEU A 126 11.95 4.44 1.39
CA LEU A 126 11.16 5.48 2.05
C LEU A 126 12.04 6.59 2.64
N ASP A 127 13.15 6.24 3.32
CA ASP A 127 14.10 7.23 3.84
C ASP A 127 14.74 8.06 2.72
N ARG A 128 14.96 7.45 1.56
CA ARG A 128 15.56 8.12 0.40
C ARG A 128 14.57 8.92 -0.44
N CYS A 129 13.26 8.82 -0.18
CA CYS A 129 12.26 9.75 -0.72
C CYS A 129 12.55 11.20 -0.34
N ARG A 130 13.34 11.44 0.73
CA ARG A 130 13.89 12.77 1.05
C ARG A 130 14.54 13.46 -0.15
N ALA A 131 15.15 12.70 -1.07
CA ALA A 131 15.77 13.25 -2.26
C ALA A 131 14.76 13.82 -3.27
N VAL A 132 13.59 13.20 -3.37
CA VAL A 132 12.50 13.63 -4.25
C VAL A 132 11.80 14.84 -3.65
N VAL A 133 11.49 14.79 -2.35
CA VAL A 133 10.88 15.90 -1.59
C VAL A 133 11.78 17.13 -1.57
N ALA A 134 13.10 16.96 -1.40
CA ALA A 134 14.04 18.08 -1.44
C ALA A 134 14.08 18.82 -2.78
N LYS A 135 13.85 18.10 -3.89
CA LYS A 135 13.74 18.66 -5.24
C LYS A 135 12.39 19.37 -5.46
N ASN A 136 11.30 18.74 -5.02
CA ASN A 136 9.95 19.28 -5.09
C ASN A 136 9.20 18.97 -3.79
N PRO A 137 9.06 19.91 -2.86
CA PRO A 137 8.41 19.69 -1.57
C PRO A 137 6.96 19.22 -1.66
N LYS A 138 6.26 19.52 -2.75
CA LYS A 138 4.86 19.15 -2.98
C LYS A 138 4.67 17.89 -3.80
N VAL A 139 5.73 17.15 -4.09
CA VAL A 139 5.71 15.99 -5.01
C VAL A 139 4.77 14.88 -4.56
N PHE A 140 4.57 14.74 -3.26
CA PHE A 140 3.70 13.71 -2.67
C PHE A 140 2.39 14.26 -2.10
N GLU A 141 2.26 15.59 -2.03
CA GLU A 141 1.05 16.25 -1.53
C GLU A 141 -0.22 15.72 -2.22
N ASN A 142 -1.20 15.30 -1.41
CA ASN A 142 -2.50 14.78 -1.85
C ASN A 142 -2.46 13.46 -2.65
N LYS A 143 -1.32 12.80 -2.85
CA LYS A 143 -1.33 11.43 -3.37
C LYS A 143 -1.99 10.50 -2.35
N VAL A 144 -2.74 9.52 -2.85
CA VAL A 144 -3.47 8.59 -1.97
C VAL A 144 -2.66 7.31 -1.76
N GLY A 145 -2.51 6.87 -0.52
CA GLY A 145 -1.68 5.72 -0.16
C GLY A 145 -2.44 4.62 0.57
N ALA A 146 -2.23 3.37 0.16
CA ALA A 146 -2.71 2.18 0.84
C ALA A 146 -1.55 1.27 1.24
N ALA A 147 -1.72 0.54 2.35
CA ALA A 147 -0.72 -0.36 2.90
C ALA A 147 -1.17 -1.82 2.84
N ILE A 148 -0.21 -2.72 2.55
CA ILE A 148 -0.37 -4.17 2.62
C ILE A 148 0.75 -4.75 3.47
N ALA A 149 0.41 -5.50 4.51
CA ALA A 149 1.38 -6.25 5.33
C ALA A 149 1.19 -7.76 5.15
N VAL A 150 2.28 -8.48 4.93
CA VAL A 150 2.26 -9.93 4.70
C VAL A 150 3.10 -10.64 5.75
N GLY A 151 2.44 -11.38 6.66
CA GLY A 151 3.09 -12.16 7.71
C GLY A 151 3.12 -13.66 7.41
N GLY A 152 4.10 -14.37 7.98
CA GLY A 152 4.10 -15.84 8.09
C GLY A 152 2.99 -16.31 9.00
N ASP A 153 2.78 -15.60 10.11
CA ASP A 153 1.72 -15.81 11.09
C ASP A 153 0.57 -14.82 10.87
N ARG A 154 -0.64 -15.19 11.32
CA ARG A 154 -1.82 -14.32 11.23
C ARG A 154 -1.71 -13.08 12.13
N ASN A 155 -1.16 -13.23 13.31
CA ASN A 155 -0.92 -12.14 14.28
C ASN A 155 0.58 -11.89 14.44
N GLY A 156 1.31 -11.80 13.34
CA GLY A 156 2.78 -11.75 13.30
C GLY A 156 3.39 -10.35 13.27
N GLY A 157 2.62 -9.28 13.50
CA GLY A 157 3.09 -7.90 13.42
C GLY A 157 2.62 -7.15 12.17
N GLN A 158 1.50 -7.56 11.55
CA GLN A 158 0.93 -6.86 10.40
C GLN A 158 0.51 -5.44 10.77
N ASP A 159 -0.16 -5.24 11.92
CA ASP A 159 -0.65 -3.92 12.33
C ASP A 159 0.47 -2.88 12.49
N PRO A 160 1.56 -3.11 13.24
CA PRO A 160 2.67 -2.16 13.31
C PRO A 160 3.37 -1.96 11.95
N THR A 161 3.40 -2.98 11.08
CA THR A 161 3.91 -2.83 9.71
C THR A 161 3.04 -1.91 8.87
N LEU A 162 1.70 -2.05 8.94
CA LEU A 162 0.74 -1.15 8.29
C LEU A 162 0.90 0.27 8.83
N GLN A 163 0.99 0.42 10.16
CA GLN A 163 1.14 1.72 10.80
C GLN A 163 2.41 2.45 10.34
N THR A 164 3.54 1.76 10.23
CA THR A 164 4.79 2.36 9.73
C THR A 164 4.65 2.92 8.30
N ILE A 165 3.88 2.23 7.45
CA ILE A 165 3.60 2.73 6.09
C ILE A 165 2.66 3.94 6.13
N ILE A 166 1.64 3.91 6.99
CA ILE A 166 0.69 5.02 7.19
C ILE A 166 1.43 6.26 7.69
N ASP A 167 2.34 6.11 8.66
CA ASP A 167 3.15 7.22 9.19
C ASP A 167 3.97 7.88 8.08
N PHE A 168 4.57 7.08 7.18
CA PHE A 168 5.27 7.61 6.01
C PHE A 168 4.35 8.45 5.11
N TYR A 169 3.14 7.98 4.85
CA TYR A 169 2.17 8.73 4.05
C TYR A 169 1.82 10.07 4.71
N ILE A 170 1.50 10.06 6.00
CA ILE A 170 1.13 11.28 6.76
C ILE A 170 2.26 12.30 6.76
N ILE A 171 3.49 11.87 7.05
CA ILE A 171 4.69 12.75 7.08
C ILE A 171 4.93 13.43 5.72
N ASN A 172 4.54 12.79 4.63
CA ASN A 172 4.74 13.29 3.27
C ASN A 172 3.48 13.95 2.67
N GLU A 173 2.53 14.37 3.51
CA GLU A 173 1.29 15.05 3.10
C GLU A 173 0.42 14.22 2.12
N MET A 174 0.62 12.89 2.13
CA MET A 174 -0.22 11.95 1.41
C MET A 174 -1.47 11.61 2.24
N ILE A 175 -2.49 11.07 1.60
CA ILE A 175 -3.75 10.67 2.23
C ILE A 175 -3.75 9.15 2.39
N PRO A 176 -3.49 8.62 3.61
CA PRO A 176 -3.56 7.19 3.85
C PRO A 176 -4.99 6.69 3.87
N VAL A 177 -5.23 5.50 3.32
CA VAL A 177 -6.53 4.83 3.36
C VAL A 177 -6.41 3.38 3.80
N GLY A 178 -7.35 2.95 4.63
CA GLY A 178 -7.62 1.54 4.91
C GLY A 178 -8.88 1.07 4.19
N GLY A 179 -9.20 -0.22 4.31
CA GLY A 179 -10.40 -0.81 3.72
C GLY A 179 -11.66 -0.66 4.59
N GLY A 180 -11.59 0.08 5.70
CA GLY A 180 -12.70 0.31 6.63
C GLY A 180 -12.91 -0.82 7.64
N SER A 181 -13.94 -0.68 8.49
CA SER A 181 -14.27 -1.62 9.57
C SER A 181 -14.43 -3.06 9.10
N PHE A 182 -14.33 -4.00 10.03
CA PHE A 182 -14.50 -5.43 9.80
C PHE A 182 -13.43 -6.06 8.90
N GLY A 183 -12.16 -5.91 9.30
CA GLY A 183 -11.04 -6.71 8.85
C GLY A 183 -10.08 -6.07 7.84
N ALA A 184 -10.24 -4.77 7.52
CA ALA A 184 -9.27 -4.04 6.70
C ALA A 184 -8.97 -2.64 7.24
N ASN A 185 -9.04 -2.47 8.56
CA ASN A 185 -9.13 -1.18 9.25
C ASN A 185 -7.97 -0.24 8.89
N LEU A 186 -6.73 -0.70 9.01
CA LEU A 186 -5.52 0.07 8.70
C LEU A 186 -4.98 -0.19 7.28
N GLY A 187 -5.51 -1.19 6.59
CA GLY A 187 -5.03 -1.65 5.30
C GLY A 187 -5.24 -3.14 5.13
N ALA A 188 -4.54 -3.76 4.19
CA ALA A 188 -4.66 -5.19 3.93
C ALA A 188 -3.64 -6.00 4.73
N ALA A 189 -4.10 -7.05 5.40
CA ALA A 189 -3.26 -7.99 6.15
C ALA A 189 -3.38 -9.40 5.56
N ILE A 190 -2.25 -9.97 5.15
CA ILE A 190 -2.14 -11.29 4.52
C ILE A 190 -1.42 -12.25 5.43
N TRP A 191 -1.93 -13.47 5.50
CA TRP A 191 -1.31 -14.60 6.16
C TRP A 191 -0.80 -15.62 5.16
N SER A 192 0.51 -15.67 4.97
CA SER A 192 1.14 -16.56 3.99
C SER A 192 1.34 -18.00 4.49
N LYS A 193 1.17 -18.26 5.79
CA LYS A 193 1.44 -19.57 6.42
C LYS A 193 2.86 -20.10 6.12
N ASP A 194 3.80 -19.18 5.85
CA ASP A 194 5.15 -19.49 5.35
C ASP A 194 5.20 -20.35 4.07
N LYS A 195 4.08 -20.40 3.32
CA LYS A 195 3.95 -21.17 2.06
C LYS A 195 4.18 -20.31 0.81
N GLY A 196 4.79 -19.14 0.96
CA GLY A 196 5.08 -18.23 -0.15
C GLY A 196 3.81 -17.74 -0.85
N ALA A 197 3.89 -17.52 -2.17
CA ALA A 197 2.75 -17.02 -2.96
C ALA A 197 1.50 -17.90 -2.84
N LYS A 198 1.66 -19.23 -2.82
CA LYS A 198 0.53 -20.18 -2.65
C LYS A 198 -0.21 -19.98 -1.32
N GLY A 199 0.51 -19.66 -0.25
CA GLY A 199 -0.12 -19.38 1.04
C GLY A 199 -0.90 -18.08 1.03
N ALA A 200 -0.36 -17.03 0.42
CA ALA A 200 -1.05 -15.75 0.26
C ALA A 200 -2.28 -15.86 -0.66
N GLU A 201 -2.18 -16.63 -1.73
CA GLU A 201 -3.27 -16.90 -2.65
C GLU A 201 -4.43 -17.66 -1.99
N ALA A 202 -4.12 -18.58 -1.09
CA ALA A 202 -5.10 -19.34 -0.31
C ALA A 202 -5.69 -18.59 0.91
N ASP A 203 -5.26 -17.37 1.18
CA ASP A 203 -5.81 -16.53 2.25
C ASP A 203 -6.97 -15.66 1.73
N GLU A 204 -8.13 -16.27 1.53
CA GLU A 204 -9.32 -15.60 0.99
C GLU A 204 -9.70 -14.36 1.78
N GLU A 205 -9.59 -14.41 3.10
CA GLU A 205 -9.87 -13.27 3.98
C GLU A 205 -8.86 -12.14 3.77
N GLY A 206 -7.58 -12.47 3.68
CA GLY A 206 -6.54 -11.52 3.31
C GLY A 206 -6.78 -10.89 1.94
N LEU A 207 -7.14 -11.69 0.93
CA LEU A 207 -7.48 -11.18 -0.41
C LEU A 207 -8.71 -10.27 -0.39
N ARG A 208 -9.70 -10.57 0.46
CA ARG A 208 -10.84 -9.69 0.69
C ARG A 208 -10.39 -8.34 1.25
N THR A 209 -9.44 -8.32 2.19
CA THR A 209 -8.91 -7.08 2.74
C THR A 209 -8.17 -6.25 1.69
N ILE A 210 -7.43 -6.88 0.77
CA ILE A 210 -6.80 -6.18 -0.37
C ILE A 210 -7.86 -5.52 -1.25
N ARG A 211 -8.88 -6.27 -1.69
CA ARG A 211 -9.96 -5.72 -2.53
C ARG A 211 -10.61 -4.49 -1.90
N ARG A 212 -11.01 -4.58 -0.63
CA ARG A 212 -11.62 -3.45 0.09
C ARG A 212 -10.69 -2.24 0.20
N THR A 213 -9.43 -2.48 0.48
CA THR A 213 -8.43 -1.40 0.60
C THR A 213 -8.20 -0.72 -0.75
N VAL A 214 -8.11 -1.48 -1.84
CA VAL A 214 -7.99 -0.95 -3.22
C VAL A 214 -9.25 -0.19 -3.63
N ASP A 215 -10.43 -0.71 -3.36
CA ASP A 215 -11.70 -0.03 -3.66
C ASP A 215 -11.76 1.34 -2.97
N ARG A 216 -11.36 1.40 -1.70
CA ARG A 216 -11.29 2.67 -0.97
C ARG A 216 -10.23 3.61 -1.52
N LEU A 217 -9.06 3.07 -1.88
CA LEU A 217 -7.96 3.83 -2.49
C LEU A 217 -8.44 4.53 -3.77
N ILE A 218 -9.01 3.78 -4.70
CA ILE A 218 -9.48 4.32 -5.97
C ILE A 218 -10.61 5.33 -5.76
N LYS A 219 -11.55 5.04 -4.88
CA LYS A 219 -12.64 5.98 -4.55
C LYS A 219 -12.11 7.31 -4.03
N VAL A 220 -11.13 7.31 -3.13
CA VAL A 220 -10.56 8.56 -2.58
C VAL A 220 -9.71 9.27 -3.63
N ALA A 221 -8.88 8.51 -4.38
CA ALA A 221 -8.05 9.08 -5.43
C ALA A 221 -8.90 9.76 -6.53
N SER A 222 -10.03 9.17 -6.91
CA SER A 222 -10.94 9.78 -7.89
C SER A 222 -11.65 11.04 -7.40
N LEU A 223 -11.81 11.21 -6.08
CA LEU A 223 -12.38 12.46 -5.52
C LEU A 223 -11.38 13.62 -5.49
N ILE A 224 -10.08 13.30 -5.50
CA ILE A 224 -9.01 14.29 -5.33
C ILE A 224 -8.38 14.66 -6.68
N HIS A 225 -8.30 13.72 -7.61
CA HIS A 225 -7.60 13.87 -8.88
C HIS A 225 -8.56 13.90 -10.11
N THR A 226 -9.76 14.41 -9.92
CA THR A 226 -10.74 14.66 -11.00
C THR A 226 -10.33 15.81 -11.91
#